data_33c40feed18f228e2939d9bdda41db9d
#
_entry.id   33c40feed18f228e2939d9bdda41db9d
#
_cell.length_a   1.000
_cell.length_b   1.000
_cell.length_c   1.000
_cell.angle_alpha   90.00
_cell.angle_beta   90.00
_cell.angle_gamma   90.00
#
_symmetry.space_group_name_H-M   'P 1'
#
loop_
_entity.id
_entity.type
_entity.pdbx_description
1 polymer ?
#
loop_
_entity_poly.entity_id
_entity_poly.type
_entity_poly.pdbx_seq_one_letter_code
_entity_poly.pdbx_strand_id
1 'polypeptide(L)'
;ACTELQTTPARLMLSVGAIESPRELHMLRFLTEHFPRGTGFSSMSLPAVSALPVADVEAFSIDDVTTTEIDDAFSVRELGDGKVRIGIHIAAPGLGIQRDDAIDAVARERMSTVYMPGDKITMLPDDLVAHFTLAEGGARPAVSLYATLDMNDWSVVATDTVAELVPIAANLRHNDLDEIVTEDNLATGSGEYAH
;
A
#
# COMPACT_ATOMS: atom_id res chain seq x y z
N ALA A 1 -37.67 -25.21 13.72
CA ALA A 1 -36.59 -25.29 14.74
C ALA A 1 -36.37 -23.96 15.45
N CYS A 2 -35.90 -22.88 14.75
CA CYS A 2 -35.62 -21.61 15.42
C CYS A 2 -36.81 -20.97 16.13
N THR A 3 -37.98 -21.04 15.51
CA THR A 3 -39.26 -20.53 16.08
C THR A 3 -39.67 -21.34 17.32
N GLU A 4 -39.56 -22.62 17.29
CA GLU A 4 -39.90 -23.53 18.41
C GLU A 4 -38.92 -23.35 19.58
N LEU A 5 -37.65 -23.12 19.28
CA LEU A 5 -36.59 -22.91 20.29
C LEU A 5 -36.49 -21.47 20.75
N GLN A 6 -37.33 -20.57 20.23
CA GLN A 6 -37.30 -19.12 20.51
C GLN A 6 -35.90 -18.51 20.38
N THR A 7 -35.16 -18.96 19.34
CA THR A 7 -33.76 -18.51 19.11
C THR A 7 -33.58 -18.01 17.69
N THR A 8 -32.48 -17.30 17.43
CA THR A 8 -32.12 -16.89 16.08
C THR A 8 -31.33 -17.99 15.38
N PRO A 9 -31.32 -18.06 14.02
CA PRO A 9 -30.50 -19.02 13.28
C PRO A 9 -29.04 -19.00 13.70
N ALA A 10 -28.44 -17.83 13.88
CA ALA A 10 -27.05 -17.67 14.30
C ALA A 10 -26.79 -18.29 15.68
N ARG A 11 -27.67 -18.02 16.67
CA ARG A 11 -27.56 -18.62 18.01
C ARG A 11 -27.74 -20.13 17.99
N LEU A 12 -28.65 -20.62 17.17
CA LEU A 12 -28.83 -22.05 17.01
C LEU A 12 -27.58 -22.72 16.43
N MET A 13 -27.02 -22.14 15.37
CA MET A 13 -25.79 -22.65 14.75
C MET A 13 -24.61 -22.67 15.74
N LEU A 14 -24.45 -21.63 16.55
CA LEU A 14 -23.47 -21.59 17.66
C LEU A 14 -23.72 -22.70 18.69
N SER A 15 -24.98 -22.87 19.11
CA SER A 15 -25.32 -23.84 20.17
C SER A 15 -25.11 -25.30 19.79
N VAL A 16 -25.19 -25.59 18.49
CA VAL A 16 -24.95 -26.96 17.96
C VAL A 16 -23.53 -27.15 17.41
N GLY A 17 -22.65 -26.13 17.57
CA GLY A 17 -21.28 -26.20 17.09
C GLY A 17 -21.13 -26.17 15.57
N ALA A 18 -22.15 -25.70 14.84
CA ALA A 18 -22.10 -25.56 13.37
C ALA A 18 -21.28 -24.34 12.92
N ILE A 19 -21.06 -23.39 13.79
CA ILE A 19 -20.13 -22.26 13.67
C ILE A 19 -19.45 -22.04 15.02
N GLU A 20 -18.20 -21.59 14.99
CA GLU A 20 -17.42 -21.33 16.22
C GLU A 20 -17.68 -19.93 16.80
N SER A 21 -18.03 -18.96 15.94
CA SER A 21 -18.24 -17.59 16.37
C SER A 21 -19.22 -16.84 15.44
N PRO A 22 -19.79 -15.72 15.91
CA PRO A 22 -20.55 -14.81 15.05
C PRO A 22 -19.71 -14.26 13.89
N ARG A 23 -18.40 -14.06 14.11
CA ARG A 23 -17.46 -13.60 13.08
C ARG A 23 -17.41 -14.60 11.92
N GLU A 24 -17.30 -15.89 12.21
CA GLU A 24 -17.28 -16.94 11.19
C GLU A 24 -18.56 -16.92 10.33
N LEU A 25 -19.73 -16.75 10.96
CA LEU A 25 -20.97 -16.65 10.22
C LEU A 25 -20.99 -15.44 9.27
N HIS A 26 -20.51 -14.28 9.72
CA HIS A 26 -20.43 -13.08 8.89
C HIS A 26 -19.43 -13.27 7.75
N MET A 27 -18.27 -13.86 8.04
CA MET A 27 -17.26 -14.17 7.05
C MET A 27 -17.78 -15.14 5.98
N LEU A 28 -18.40 -16.24 6.37
CA LEU A 28 -18.99 -17.22 5.44
C LEU A 28 -20.02 -16.58 4.51
N ARG A 29 -20.89 -15.73 5.05
CA ARG A 29 -21.87 -14.97 4.24
C ARG A 29 -21.20 -14.05 3.25
N PHE A 30 -20.25 -13.25 3.73
CA PHE A 30 -19.49 -12.33 2.90
C PHE A 30 -18.75 -13.06 1.77
N LEU A 31 -18.05 -14.13 2.08
CA LEU A 31 -17.32 -14.92 1.09
C LEU A 31 -18.27 -15.57 0.08
N THR A 32 -19.41 -16.11 0.53
CA THR A 32 -20.40 -16.74 -0.36
C THR A 32 -21.01 -15.72 -1.34
N GLU A 33 -21.25 -14.50 -0.88
CA GLU A 33 -21.86 -13.44 -1.67
C GLU A 33 -20.87 -12.78 -2.63
N HIS A 34 -19.68 -12.43 -2.14
CA HIS A 34 -18.73 -11.60 -2.88
C HIS A 34 -17.57 -12.38 -3.50
N PHE A 35 -17.26 -13.56 -2.98
CA PHE A 35 -16.16 -14.42 -3.44
C PHE A 35 -16.61 -15.87 -3.70
N PRO A 36 -17.66 -16.09 -4.51
CA PRO A 36 -18.23 -17.44 -4.71
C PRO A 36 -17.23 -18.43 -5.34
N ARG A 37 -16.18 -17.94 -5.98
CA ARG A 37 -15.08 -18.75 -6.56
C ARG A 37 -13.87 -18.87 -5.65
N GLY A 38 -13.97 -18.38 -4.41
CA GLY A 38 -12.88 -18.32 -3.43
C GLY A 38 -12.01 -17.08 -3.56
N THR A 39 -11.08 -16.92 -2.60
CA THR A 39 -10.18 -15.76 -2.49
C THR A 39 -8.78 -16.03 -3.03
N GLY A 40 -8.50 -17.26 -3.48
CA GLY A 40 -7.19 -17.66 -4.01
C GLY A 40 -6.88 -17.04 -5.38
N PHE A 41 -5.63 -17.21 -5.79
CA PHE A 41 -5.14 -16.87 -7.11
C PHE A 41 -4.64 -18.13 -7.82
N SER A 42 -4.69 -18.15 -9.15
CA SER A 42 -3.99 -19.15 -9.93
C SER A 42 -2.49 -19.04 -9.71
N SER A 43 -1.76 -20.15 -9.77
CA SER A 43 -0.30 -20.13 -9.70
C SER A 43 0.27 -19.25 -10.83
N MET A 44 1.20 -18.39 -10.49
CA MET A 44 1.87 -17.51 -11.44
C MET A 44 3.37 -17.48 -11.20
N SER A 45 4.13 -17.10 -12.21
CA SER A 45 5.51 -16.66 -12.06
C SER A 45 5.53 -15.15 -11.84
N LEU A 46 6.43 -14.66 -10.99
CA LEU A 46 6.65 -13.23 -10.86
C LEU A 46 7.01 -12.63 -12.23
N PRO A 47 6.35 -11.54 -12.62
CA PRO A 47 6.62 -10.92 -13.91
C PRO A 47 8.01 -10.31 -13.95
N ALA A 48 8.67 -10.44 -15.10
CA ALA A 48 9.87 -9.68 -15.36
C ALA A 48 9.47 -8.24 -15.67
N VAL A 49 9.86 -7.32 -14.81
CA VAL A 49 9.75 -5.89 -15.10
C VAL A 49 10.79 -5.53 -16.14
N SER A 50 10.39 -4.79 -17.18
CA SER A 50 11.31 -4.25 -18.20
C SER A 50 12.44 -3.46 -17.53
N ALA A 51 13.61 -3.39 -18.16
CA ALA A 51 14.73 -2.61 -17.64
C ALA A 51 14.30 -1.14 -17.46
N LEU A 52 14.25 -0.70 -16.22
CA LEU A 52 13.90 0.66 -15.83
C LEU A 52 15.17 1.42 -15.44
N PRO A 53 15.23 2.75 -15.68
CA PRO A 53 16.29 3.56 -15.12
C PRO A 53 16.22 3.54 -13.59
N VAL A 54 17.36 3.73 -12.94
CA VAL A 54 17.42 3.89 -11.48
C VAL A 54 17.33 5.38 -11.17
N ALA A 55 16.42 5.75 -10.28
CA ALA A 55 16.26 7.11 -9.83
C ALA A 55 17.48 7.57 -8.99
N ASP A 56 17.91 8.81 -9.19
CA ASP A 56 18.95 9.45 -8.39
C ASP A 56 18.29 10.18 -7.20
N VAL A 57 17.67 9.39 -6.31
CA VAL A 57 17.00 9.84 -5.09
C VAL A 57 17.17 8.84 -3.97
N GLU A 58 16.98 9.28 -2.74
CA GLU A 58 16.76 8.45 -1.57
C GLU A 58 15.33 8.68 -1.09
N ALA A 59 14.45 7.71 -1.34
CA ALA A 59 13.04 7.82 -0.98
C ALA A 59 12.77 7.21 0.39
N PHE A 60 11.74 7.71 1.06
CA PHE A 60 11.24 7.19 2.33
C PHE A 60 9.71 7.13 2.32
N SER A 61 9.13 6.20 3.05
CA SER A 61 7.69 6.15 3.32
C SER A 61 7.37 6.51 4.76
N ILE A 62 6.12 6.85 5.03
CA ILE A 62 5.60 7.10 6.38
C ILE A 62 4.31 6.31 6.52
N ASP A 63 4.32 5.28 7.37
CA ASP A 63 3.25 4.31 7.48
C ASP A 63 2.89 3.98 8.93
N ASP A 64 1.75 3.32 9.13
CA ASP A 64 1.43 2.71 10.40
C ASP A 64 2.35 1.51 10.71
N VAL A 65 2.59 1.26 11.99
CA VAL A 65 3.46 0.16 12.45
C VAL A 65 3.05 -1.21 11.94
N THR A 66 1.77 -1.40 11.60
CA THR A 66 1.20 -2.66 11.11
C THR A 66 1.18 -2.76 9.58
N THR A 67 1.53 -1.69 8.87
CA THR A 67 1.53 -1.67 7.39
C THR A 67 2.59 -2.61 6.84
N THR A 68 2.15 -3.51 5.96
CA THR A 68 3.00 -4.47 5.24
C THR A 68 3.05 -4.23 3.74
N GLU A 69 2.09 -3.46 3.21
CA GLU A 69 1.99 -3.08 1.81
C GLU A 69 2.26 -1.58 1.72
N ILE A 70 3.45 -1.20 1.30
CA ILE A 70 3.89 0.19 1.20
C ILE A 70 3.71 0.61 -0.25
N ASP A 71 2.71 1.46 -0.47
CA ASP A 71 2.26 1.84 -1.80
C ASP A 71 2.80 3.18 -2.26
N ASP A 72 3.22 4.04 -1.34
CA ASP A 72 3.76 5.36 -1.63
C ASP A 72 5.02 5.68 -0.82
N ALA A 73 5.88 6.46 -1.42
CA ALA A 73 7.09 6.99 -0.82
C ALA A 73 7.37 8.39 -1.35
N PHE A 74 8.19 9.13 -0.63
CA PHE A 74 8.55 10.50 -0.95
C PHE A 74 10.06 10.63 -1.09
N SER A 75 10.50 11.61 -1.88
CA SER A 75 11.89 12.08 -1.87
C SER A 75 11.92 13.59 -1.95
N VAL A 76 12.94 14.17 -1.34
CA VAL A 76 13.18 15.63 -1.38
C VAL A 76 14.62 15.86 -1.78
N ARG A 77 14.85 16.75 -2.75
CA ARG A 77 16.19 17.12 -3.20
C ARG A 77 16.29 18.62 -3.47
N GLU A 78 17.20 19.28 -2.81
CA GLU A 78 17.56 20.65 -3.14
C GLU A 78 18.33 20.68 -4.46
N LEU A 79 17.91 21.54 -5.38
CA LEU A 79 18.52 21.71 -6.70
C LEU A 79 19.50 22.89 -6.75
N GLY A 80 19.58 23.72 -5.69
CA GLY A 80 20.23 25.02 -5.71
C GLY A 80 19.34 26.11 -6.29
N ASP A 81 19.84 27.35 -6.31
CA ASP A 81 19.12 28.53 -6.82
C ASP A 81 17.71 28.71 -6.22
N GLY A 82 17.53 28.37 -4.96
CA GLY A 82 16.23 28.45 -4.27
C GLY A 82 15.16 27.51 -4.80
N LYS A 83 15.53 26.37 -5.36
CA LYS A 83 14.61 25.36 -5.86
C LYS A 83 14.74 24.04 -5.12
N VAL A 84 13.61 23.39 -4.91
CA VAL A 84 13.52 22.04 -4.35
C VAL A 84 12.72 21.14 -5.27
N ARG A 85 13.15 19.90 -5.46
CA ARG A 85 12.42 18.86 -6.18
C ARG A 85 11.83 17.88 -5.17
N ILE A 86 10.52 17.74 -5.20
CA ILE A 86 9.77 16.75 -4.43
C ILE A 86 9.42 15.61 -5.38
N GLY A 87 9.69 14.37 -4.97
CA GLY A 87 9.24 13.17 -5.63
C GLY A 87 8.12 12.50 -4.83
N ILE A 88 7.09 12.06 -5.53
CA ILE A 88 6.04 11.17 -5.03
C ILE A 88 6.14 9.89 -5.84
N HIS A 89 6.45 8.79 -5.18
CA HIS A 89 6.72 7.51 -5.79
C HIS A 89 5.60 6.54 -5.43
N ILE A 90 4.92 5.99 -6.44
CA ILE A 90 3.80 5.06 -6.25
C ILE A 90 4.22 3.68 -6.73
N ALA A 91 4.05 2.67 -5.90
CA ALA A 91 4.28 1.28 -6.25
C ALA A 91 3.53 0.92 -7.54
N ALA A 92 4.21 0.28 -8.48
CA ALA A 92 3.69 0.12 -9.82
C ALA A 92 3.54 -1.37 -10.24
N PRO A 93 2.67 -2.16 -9.59
CA PRO A 93 2.45 -3.57 -9.96
C PRO A 93 1.96 -3.73 -11.41
N GLY A 94 1.29 -2.72 -11.97
CA GLY A 94 0.89 -2.71 -13.38
C GLY A 94 2.04 -2.76 -14.38
N LEU A 95 3.29 -2.49 -13.98
CA LEU A 95 4.48 -2.69 -14.83
C LEU A 95 4.81 -4.17 -15.03
N GLY A 96 4.33 -5.04 -14.14
CA GLY A 96 4.56 -6.49 -14.22
C GLY A 96 3.31 -7.28 -14.59
N ILE A 97 2.12 -6.68 -14.57
CA ILE A 97 0.85 -7.34 -14.91
C ILE A 97 0.48 -6.96 -16.33
N GLN A 98 0.22 -7.97 -17.17
CA GLN A 98 -0.27 -7.72 -18.52
C GLN A 98 -1.80 -7.60 -18.51
N ARG A 99 -2.28 -6.68 -19.33
CA ARG A 99 -3.72 -6.51 -19.53
C ARG A 99 -4.35 -7.82 -20.02
N ASP A 100 -5.48 -8.18 -19.42
CA ASP A 100 -6.28 -9.38 -19.72
C ASP A 100 -5.62 -10.72 -19.35
N ASP A 101 -4.51 -10.73 -18.61
CA ASP A 101 -4.01 -11.95 -17.99
C ASP A 101 -4.88 -12.40 -16.80
N ALA A 102 -4.59 -13.57 -16.25
CA ALA A 102 -5.40 -14.15 -15.17
C ALA A 102 -5.41 -13.30 -13.89
N ILE A 103 -4.32 -12.55 -13.62
CA ILE A 103 -4.20 -11.67 -12.45
C ILE A 103 -4.96 -10.38 -12.69
N ASP A 104 -4.76 -9.74 -13.84
CA ASP A 104 -5.50 -8.55 -14.22
C ASP A 104 -7.02 -8.81 -14.17
N ALA A 105 -7.47 -9.97 -14.64
CA ALA A 105 -8.87 -10.35 -14.59
C ALA A 105 -9.39 -10.41 -13.14
N VAL A 106 -8.64 -11.04 -12.22
CA VAL A 106 -9.01 -11.12 -10.79
C VAL A 106 -8.91 -9.75 -10.13
N ALA A 107 -7.85 -8.99 -10.40
CA ALA A 107 -7.65 -7.65 -9.84
C ALA A 107 -8.78 -6.70 -10.25
N ARG A 108 -9.21 -6.73 -11.50
CA ARG A 108 -10.37 -5.95 -12.00
C ARG A 108 -11.68 -6.36 -11.34
N GLU A 109 -11.88 -7.63 -11.06
CA GLU A 109 -13.08 -8.10 -10.36
C GLU A 109 -13.09 -7.64 -8.92
N ARG A 110 -11.94 -7.67 -8.23
CA ARG A 110 -11.80 -7.26 -6.82
C ARG A 110 -11.76 -5.75 -6.62
N MET A 111 -11.11 -5.03 -7.51
CA MET A 111 -10.90 -3.57 -7.54
C MET A 111 -10.13 -2.98 -6.34
N SER A 112 -10.05 -3.68 -5.22
CA SER A 112 -9.31 -3.25 -4.03
C SER A 112 -9.00 -4.43 -3.11
N THR A 113 -8.09 -4.23 -2.15
CA THR A 113 -7.93 -5.10 -1.00
C THR A 113 -9.06 -4.83 0.00
N VAL A 114 -9.70 -5.89 0.51
CA VAL A 114 -10.73 -5.80 1.54
C VAL A 114 -10.09 -6.01 2.89
N TYR A 115 -10.11 -4.98 3.73
CA TYR A 115 -9.58 -5.02 5.09
C TYR A 115 -10.71 -5.33 6.09
N MET A 116 -10.45 -6.24 7.00
CA MET A 116 -11.37 -6.67 8.06
C MET A 116 -10.61 -6.79 9.38
N PRO A 117 -11.26 -6.68 10.56
CA PRO A 117 -10.59 -6.88 11.83
C PRO A 117 -9.90 -8.25 11.91
N GLY A 118 -8.56 -8.25 11.90
CA GLY A 118 -7.71 -9.44 11.98
C GLY A 118 -7.67 -10.30 10.73
N ASP A 119 -8.06 -9.75 9.55
CA ASP A 119 -8.02 -10.46 8.26
C ASP A 119 -7.99 -9.50 7.08
N LYS A 120 -7.50 -9.95 5.92
CA LYS A 120 -7.59 -9.20 4.66
C LYS A 120 -7.76 -10.14 3.46
N ILE A 121 -8.45 -9.67 2.44
CA ILE A 121 -8.53 -10.34 1.13
C ILE A 121 -7.87 -9.41 0.13
N THR A 122 -6.70 -9.78 -0.35
CA THR A 122 -5.87 -8.94 -1.21
C THR A 122 -6.42 -8.87 -2.64
N MET A 123 -6.22 -7.72 -3.29
CA MET A 123 -6.53 -7.55 -4.71
C MET A 123 -5.55 -8.30 -5.59
N LEU A 124 -4.29 -8.37 -5.18
CA LEU A 124 -3.18 -9.02 -5.87
C LEU A 124 -2.61 -10.18 -5.04
N PRO A 125 -1.93 -11.17 -5.66
CA PRO A 125 -1.22 -12.22 -4.94
C PRO A 125 -0.14 -11.65 -4.02
N ASP A 126 0.06 -12.26 -2.86
CA ASP A 126 1.02 -11.81 -1.85
C ASP A 126 2.47 -11.73 -2.39
N ASP A 127 2.87 -12.68 -3.23
CA ASP A 127 4.19 -12.66 -3.87
C ASP A 127 4.37 -11.44 -4.80
N LEU A 128 3.31 -11.05 -5.49
CA LEU A 128 3.32 -9.87 -6.34
C LEU A 128 3.36 -8.59 -5.50
N VAL A 129 2.55 -8.52 -4.45
CA VAL A 129 2.58 -7.42 -3.50
C VAL A 129 3.99 -7.25 -2.92
N ALA A 130 4.59 -8.34 -2.42
CA ALA A 130 5.95 -8.33 -1.86
C ALA A 130 7.02 -7.89 -2.88
N HIS A 131 6.81 -8.16 -4.17
CA HIS A 131 7.73 -7.74 -5.23
C HIS A 131 7.69 -6.24 -5.51
N PHE A 132 6.49 -5.63 -5.45
CA PHE A 132 6.27 -4.23 -5.81
C PHE A 132 6.18 -3.28 -4.61
N THR A 133 5.93 -3.76 -3.40
CA THR A 133 5.89 -2.92 -2.21
C THR A 133 7.19 -2.12 -2.07
N LEU A 134 7.08 -0.84 -1.70
CA LEU A 134 8.21 0.07 -1.57
C LEU A 134 8.98 -0.17 -0.25
N ALA A 135 9.37 -1.43 -0.04
CA ALA A 135 10.15 -1.84 1.14
C ALA A 135 11.59 -1.33 1.06
N GLU A 136 12.11 -0.87 2.21
CA GLU A 136 13.48 -0.38 2.35
C GLU A 136 14.56 -1.42 1.97
N GLY A 137 15.79 -0.95 1.78
CA GLY A 137 16.96 -1.78 1.52
C GLY A 137 17.14 -2.22 0.07
N GLY A 138 16.41 -1.60 -0.88
CA GLY A 138 16.57 -1.86 -2.30
C GLY A 138 15.88 -0.84 -3.19
N ALA A 139 16.05 -0.98 -4.50
CA ALA A 139 15.33 -0.19 -5.48
C ALA A 139 14.07 -0.93 -5.93
N ARG A 140 12.94 -0.25 -5.96
CA ARG A 140 11.61 -0.80 -6.25
C ARG A 140 11.01 -0.16 -7.48
N PRO A 141 10.28 -0.94 -8.32
CA PRO A 141 9.59 -0.38 -9.48
C PRO A 141 8.46 0.56 -9.04
N ALA A 142 8.53 1.80 -9.49
CA ALA A 142 7.53 2.81 -9.17
C ALA A 142 7.22 3.69 -10.38
N VAL A 143 6.08 4.36 -10.32
CA VAL A 143 5.79 5.55 -11.11
C VAL A 143 6.04 6.74 -10.22
N SER A 144 7.01 7.55 -10.59
CA SER A 144 7.42 8.75 -9.86
C SER A 144 6.82 10.00 -10.50
N LEU A 145 6.17 10.82 -9.68
CA LEU A 145 5.76 12.17 -10.02
C LEU A 145 6.73 13.13 -9.35
N TYR A 146 7.35 13.97 -10.14
CA TYR A 146 8.25 15.00 -9.64
C TYR A 146 7.64 16.39 -9.81
N ALA A 147 7.73 17.20 -8.75
CA ALA A 147 7.43 18.62 -8.78
C ALA A 147 8.67 19.40 -8.36
N THR A 148 9.09 20.35 -9.17
CA THR A 148 10.10 21.33 -8.79
C THR A 148 9.42 22.60 -8.33
N LEU A 149 9.72 23.03 -7.12
CA LEU A 149 9.15 24.23 -6.48
C LEU A 149 10.21 25.33 -6.37
N ASP A 150 9.77 26.58 -6.54
CA ASP A 150 10.52 27.74 -6.13
C ASP A 150 10.31 27.96 -4.62
N MET A 151 11.38 27.96 -3.83
CA MET A 151 11.30 28.06 -2.36
C MET A 151 10.93 29.49 -1.87
N ASN A 152 10.90 30.50 -2.75
CA ASN A 152 10.52 31.84 -2.37
C ASN A 152 9.01 32.03 -2.25
N ASP A 153 8.25 31.37 -3.14
CA ASP A 153 6.79 31.53 -3.20
C ASP A 153 6.05 30.19 -3.27
N TRP A 154 6.79 29.08 -3.24
CA TRP A 154 6.28 27.70 -3.33
C TRP A 154 5.51 27.38 -4.62
N SER A 155 5.75 28.16 -5.67
CA SER A 155 5.16 27.89 -6.97
C SER A 155 5.79 26.68 -7.64
N VAL A 156 4.97 25.86 -8.32
CA VAL A 156 5.45 24.75 -9.12
C VAL A 156 6.02 25.27 -10.44
N VAL A 157 7.32 25.13 -10.63
CA VAL A 157 8.02 25.61 -11.84
C VAL A 157 8.22 24.53 -12.90
N ALA A 158 8.20 23.26 -12.50
CA ALA A 158 8.28 22.13 -13.44
C ALA A 158 7.66 20.86 -12.83
N THR A 159 7.15 20.00 -13.68
CA THR A 159 6.66 18.64 -13.31
C THR A 159 7.17 17.61 -14.30
N ASP A 160 7.37 16.38 -13.82
CA ASP A 160 7.75 15.24 -14.64
C ASP A 160 7.11 13.97 -14.10
N THR A 161 6.91 12.97 -14.95
CA THR A 161 6.40 11.65 -14.54
C THR A 161 7.18 10.57 -15.26
N VAL A 162 7.76 9.64 -14.49
CA VAL A 162 8.62 8.59 -15.05
C VAL A 162 8.39 7.25 -14.34
N ALA A 163 8.47 6.15 -15.10
CA ALA A 163 8.54 4.81 -14.52
C ALA A 163 10.02 4.44 -14.31
N GLU A 164 10.39 4.11 -13.08
CA GLU A 164 11.80 3.91 -12.70
C GLU A 164 11.94 2.98 -11.50
N LEU A 165 13.18 2.58 -11.20
CA LEU A 165 13.54 1.89 -9.97
C LEU A 165 13.94 2.94 -8.92
N VAL A 166 13.16 3.04 -7.85
CA VAL A 166 13.36 4.02 -6.78
C VAL A 166 14.08 3.38 -5.60
N PRO A 167 15.29 3.84 -5.23
CA PRO A 167 15.96 3.43 -4.01
C PRO A 167 15.14 3.87 -2.78
N ILE A 168 14.74 2.89 -1.94
CA ILE A 168 14.01 3.15 -0.71
C ILE A 168 15.00 3.11 0.45
N ALA A 169 15.27 4.28 1.04
CA ALA A 169 16.24 4.43 2.12
C ALA A 169 15.66 4.05 3.49
N ALA A 170 14.37 4.35 3.73
CA ALA A 170 13.73 4.08 5.00
C ALA A 170 12.21 3.91 4.85
N ASN A 171 11.63 3.05 5.70
CA ASN A 171 10.20 3.01 5.95
C ASN A 171 9.93 3.51 7.37
N LEU A 172 9.60 4.78 7.49
CA LEU A 172 9.36 5.47 8.75
C LEU A 172 7.97 5.11 9.31
N ARG A 173 7.81 5.26 10.61
CA ARG A 173 6.55 4.95 11.27
C ARG A 173 5.96 6.20 11.92
N HIS A 174 4.65 6.40 11.79
CA HIS A 174 3.96 7.53 12.40
C HIS A 174 4.30 7.70 13.89
N ASN A 175 4.22 6.61 14.66
CA ASN A 175 4.48 6.65 16.10
C ASN A 175 5.89 7.15 16.42
N ASP A 176 6.89 6.77 15.62
CA ASP A 176 8.28 7.19 15.86
C ASP A 176 8.46 8.67 15.49
N LEU A 177 7.77 9.12 14.43
CA LEU A 177 7.82 10.51 13.98
C LEU A 177 7.07 11.46 14.91
N ASP A 178 5.92 11.06 15.43
CA ASP A 178 5.09 11.90 16.32
C ASP A 178 5.84 12.35 17.59
N GLU A 179 6.82 11.55 18.04
CA GLU A 179 7.68 11.91 19.17
C GLU A 179 8.81 12.88 18.81
N ILE A 180 9.23 12.91 17.54
CA ILE A 180 10.40 13.65 17.05
C ILE A 180 9.98 14.90 16.29
N VAL A 181 8.97 14.80 15.43
CA VAL A 181 8.48 15.90 14.59
C VAL A 181 7.38 16.64 15.34
N THR A 182 7.76 17.64 16.13
CA THR A 182 6.83 18.49 16.89
C THR A 182 6.77 19.90 16.28
N GLU A 183 5.70 20.64 16.57
CA GLU A 183 5.57 22.05 16.13
C GLU A 183 6.78 22.90 16.57
N ASP A 184 7.28 22.67 17.78
CA ASP A 184 8.44 23.37 18.32
C ASP A 184 9.73 23.04 17.56
N ASN A 185 9.94 21.78 17.21
CA ASN A 185 11.10 21.33 16.44
C ASN A 185 11.07 21.86 15.02
N LEU A 186 9.89 21.87 14.38
CA LEU A 186 9.71 22.44 13.05
C LEU A 186 9.91 23.96 13.05
N ALA A 187 9.37 24.67 14.06
CA ALA A 187 9.52 26.13 14.17
C ALA A 187 10.98 26.57 14.43
N THR A 188 11.76 25.74 15.13
CA THR A 188 13.17 26.03 15.47
C THR A 188 14.16 25.48 14.44
N GLY A 189 13.71 24.65 13.49
CA GLY A 189 14.58 23.95 12.56
C GLY A 189 15.54 22.99 13.28
N SER A 190 15.10 22.41 14.41
CA SER A 190 15.92 21.51 15.24
C SER A 190 15.30 20.12 15.27
N GLY A 191 16.14 19.09 15.39
CA GLY A 191 15.72 17.70 15.45
C GLY A 191 16.23 16.87 14.27
N GLU A 192 16.05 15.57 14.35
CA GLU A 192 16.61 14.60 13.38
C GLU A 192 16.05 14.77 11.95
N TYR A 193 14.82 15.24 11.81
CA TYR A 193 14.14 15.43 10.51
C TYR A 193 13.77 16.92 10.26
N ALA A 194 14.56 17.85 10.76
CA ALA A 194 14.25 19.29 10.68
C ALA A 194 14.64 19.96 9.34
N HIS A 195 15.13 19.20 8.37
CA HIS A 195 15.57 19.72 7.07
C HIS A 195 14.67 19.27 5.94
#